data_bef603171bd560f75f35089ebb57cbf4
#
_entry.id   bef603171bd560f75f35089ebb57cbf4
#
_cell.length_a   1.000
_cell.length_b   1.000
_cell.length_c   1.000
_cell.angle_alpha   90.00
_cell.angle_beta   90.00
_cell.angle_gamma   90.00
#
_symmetry.space_group_name_H-M   'P 1'
#
loop_
_entity.id
_entity.type
_entity.pdbx_description
1 polymer ?
#
loop_
_entity_poly.entity_id
_entity_poly.type
_entity_poly.pdbx_seq_one_letter_code
_entity_poly.pdbx_strand_id
1 'polypeptide(L)'
;ALAGAELLLYPTAIGWDPADADEEKTRQRDAWVLSHRGHAVANGLPVLSCNRVGHEPSPLAADRVAGASGIAFWGNSHVLGPQGEFVAEAGTEPSLLLAEVDLGRSEQVRRIWPFLRDRRIDAYGGLLERYLD
;
A
#
# COMPACT_ATOMS: atom_id res chain seq x y z
N ALA A 1 -7.81 -6.31 11.05
CA ALA A 1 -9.26 -6.24 11.29
C ALA A 1 -9.73 -7.33 12.26
N LEU A 2 -9.49 -8.62 12.00
CA LEU A 2 -9.95 -9.72 12.88
C LEU A 2 -9.39 -9.66 14.31
N ALA A 3 -8.20 -9.11 14.48
CA ALA A 3 -7.56 -8.92 15.79
C ALA A 3 -7.97 -7.63 16.50
N GLY A 4 -8.97 -6.90 15.97
CA GLY A 4 -9.45 -5.66 16.57
C GLY A 4 -8.68 -4.40 16.14
N ALA A 5 -7.93 -4.45 15.04
CA ALA A 5 -7.29 -3.24 14.50
C ALA A 5 -8.35 -2.22 14.06
N GLU A 6 -8.14 -0.96 14.40
CA GLU A 6 -8.96 0.18 13.98
C GLU A 6 -8.32 0.97 12.85
N LEU A 7 -7.01 0.73 12.60
CA LEU A 7 -6.19 1.43 11.63
C LEU A 7 -5.10 0.48 11.14
N LEU A 8 -4.75 0.55 9.86
CA LEU A 8 -3.62 -0.18 9.27
C LEU A 8 -2.48 0.79 8.95
N LEU A 9 -1.27 0.45 9.42
CA LEU A 9 -0.06 1.24 9.16
C LEU A 9 0.89 0.45 8.27
N TYR A 10 1.31 1.06 7.16
CA TYR A 10 2.27 0.50 6.21
C TYR A 10 3.52 1.37 6.10
N PRO A 11 4.52 1.19 6.98
CA PRO A 11 5.83 1.77 6.76
C PRO A 11 6.55 1.01 5.64
N THR A 12 6.94 1.71 4.57
CA THR A 12 7.49 1.10 3.36
C THR A 12 8.74 1.81 2.86
N ALA A 13 9.54 1.08 2.08
CA ALA A 13 10.67 1.59 1.34
C ALA A 13 10.64 0.95 -0.05
N ILE A 14 9.66 1.34 -0.86
CA ILE A 14 9.45 0.82 -2.20
C ILE A 14 9.71 1.91 -3.26
N GLY A 15 10.32 1.52 -4.35
CA GLY A 15 10.69 2.41 -5.43
C GLY A 15 10.91 1.65 -6.73
N TRP A 16 11.32 2.37 -7.76
CA TRP A 16 11.61 1.85 -9.09
C TRP A 16 13.09 1.48 -9.24
N ASP A 17 13.40 0.54 -10.12
CA ASP A 17 14.66 0.58 -10.82
C ASP A 17 14.66 1.82 -11.75
N PRO A 18 15.64 2.73 -11.62
CA PRO A 18 15.71 3.90 -12.49
C PRO A 18 15.74 3.58 -13.99
N ALA A 19 16.19 2.38 -14.35
CA ALA A 19 16.26 1.89 -15.73
C ALA A 19 14.91 1.42 -16.29
N ASP A 20 13.90 1.19 -15.45
CA ASP A 20 12.57 0.79 -15.91
C ASP A 20 11.95 1.83 -16.84
N ALA A 21 11.19 1.38 -17.82
CA ALA A 21 10.40 2.28 -18.66
C ALA A 21 9.34 3.03 -17.86
N ASP A 22 9.04 4.29 -18.23
CA ASP A 22 8.09 5.13 -17.48
C ASP A 22 6.69 4.53 -17.35
N GLU A 23 6.26 3.80 -18.37
CA GLU A 23 4.99 3.07 -18.35
C GLU A 23 4.99 1.97 -17.29
N GLU A 24 6.10 1.25 -17.15
CA GLU A 24 6.26 0.20 -16.13
C GLU A 24 6.33 0.83 -14.72
N LYS A 25 7.07 1.92 -14.56
CA LYS A 25 7.11 2.68 -13.30
C LYS A 25 5.72 3.09 -12.84
N THR A 26 4.90 3.58 -13.78
CA THR A 26 3.52 3.96 -13.50
C THR A 26 2.69 2.77 -13.06
N ARG A 27 2.77 1.64 -13.79
CA ARG A 27 2.03 0.41 -13.43
C ARG A 27 2.39 -0.12 -12.05
N GLN A 28 3.68 -0.13 -11.69
CA GLN A 28 4.16 -0.61 -10.39
C GLN A 28 3.61 0.24 -9.24
N ARG A 29 3.74 1.56 -9.35
CA ARG A 29 3.22 2.50 -8.35
C ARG A 29 1.71 2.38 -8.20
N ASP A 30 0.97 2.36 -9.29
CA ASP A 30 -0.50 2.31 -9.28
C ASP A 30 -0.99 0.98 -8.70
N ALA A 31 -0.32 -0.14 -9.00
CA ALA A 31 -0.63 -1.44 -8.41
C ALA A 31 -0.40 -1.45 -6.88
N TRP A 32 0.68 -0.81 -6.41
CA TRP A 32 0.97 -0.67 -4.99
C TRP A 32 -0.11 0.16 -4.27
N VAL A 33 -0.49 1.32 -4.81
CA VAL A 33 -1.58 2.15 -4.27
C VAL A 33 -2.90 1.39 -4.29
N LEU A 34 -3.20 0.69 -5.38
CA LEU A 34 -4.42 -0.10 -5.51
C LEU A 34 -4.50 -1.21 -4.45
N SER A 35 -3.38 -1.87 -4.12
CA SER A 35 -3.37 -2.89 -3.07
C SER A 35 -3.74 -2.32 -1.70
N HIS A 36 -3.24 -1.14 -1.34
CA HIS A 36 -3.60 -0.46 -0.09
C HIS A 36 -5.07 -0.07 -0.06
N ARG A 37 -5.59 0.47 -1.17
CA ARG A 37 -7.01 0.78 -1.31
C ARG A 37 -7.87 -0.48 -1.19
N GLY A 38 -7.44 -1.58 -1.80
CA GLY A 38 -8.09 -2.89 -1.66
C GLY A 38 -8.13 -3.36 -0.20
N HIS A 39 -7.04 -3.20 0.55
CA HIS A 39 -7.00 -3.54 1.97
C HIS A 39 -7.93 -2.65 2.81
N ALA A 40 -7.99 -1.35 2.53
CA ALA A 40 -8.92 -0.44 3.20
C ALA A 40 -10.37 -0.90 3.00
N VAL A 41 -10.78 -1.14 1.76
CA VAL A 41 -12.14 -1.56 1.40
C VAL A 41 -12.50 -2.92 1.98
N ALA A 42 -11.63 -3.93 1.78
CA ALA A 42 -11.90 -5.31 2.21
C ALA A 42 -12.04 -5.45 3.73
N ASN A 43 -11.36 -4.59 4.50
CA ASN A 43 -11.38 -4.60 5.96
C ASN A 43 -12.30 -3.52 6.55
N GLY A 44 -12.76 -2.56 5.75
CA GLY A 44 -13.51 -1.39 6.21
C GLY A 44 -12.73 -0.59 7.25
N LEU A 45 -11.43 -0.35 7.00
CA LEU A 45 -10.50 0.33 7.90
C LEU A 45 -9.72 1.42 7.17
N PRO A 46 -9.38 2.53 7.85
CA PRO A 46 -8.40 3.48 7.34
C PRO A 46 -7.02 2.83 7.18
N VAL A 47 -6.28 3.31 6.18
CA VAL A 47 -4.90 2.88 5.91
C VAL A 47 -4.00 4.11 5.88
N LEU A 48 -2.90 4.07 6.62
CA LEU A 48 -1.83 5.06 6.52
C LEU A 48 -0.59 4.38 5.94
N SER A 49 -0.13 4.87 4.82
CA SER A 49 1.12 4.42 4.21
C SER A 49 2.17 5.53 4.27
N CYS A 50 3.34 5.18 4.79
CA CYS A 50 4.50 6.07 4.83
C CYS A 50 5.62 5.43 4.03
N ASN A 51 5.94 6.01 2.86
CA ASN A 51 6.98 5.50 1.97
C ASN A 51 8.19 6.44 1.94
N ARG A 52 9.36 5.87 1.66
CA ARG A 52 10.58 6.64 1.43
C ARG A 52 10.48 7.49 0.16
N VAL A 53 11.28 8.54 0.13
CA VAL A 53 11.53 9.39 -1.03
C VAL A 53 13.03 9.45 -1.32
N GLY A 54 13.39 9.90 -2.52
CA GLY A 54 14.78 10.08 -2.94
C GLY A 54 15.38 8.82 -3.56
N HIS A 55 16.70 8.82 -3.71
CA HIS A 55 17.45 7.77 -4.40
C HIS A 55 18.48 7.13 -3.47
N GLU A 56 18.57 5.81 -3.53
CA GLU A 56 19.61 5.03 -2.87
C GLU A 56 20.43 4.29 -3.93
N PRO A 57 21.74 4.61 -4.07
CA PRO A 57 22.57 3.94 -5.07
C PRO A 57 22.83 2.50 -4.67
N SER A 58 22.98 1.60 -5.67
CA SER A 58 23.37 0.22 -5.41
C SER A 58 24.65 0.15 -4.57
N PRO A 59 24.70 -0.68 -3.53
CA PRO A 59 25.90 -0.90 -2.74
C PRO A 59 26.98 -1.68 -3.52
N LEU A 60 26.59 -2.40 -4.57
CA LEU A 60 27.49 -3.23 -5.35
C LEU A 60 28.20 -2.41 -6.44
N ALA A 61 29.54 -2.42 -6.43
CA ALA A 61 30.32 -1.72 -7.44
C ALA A 61 30.09 -2.28 -8.85
N ALA A 62 29.88 -3.59 -8.98
CA ALA A 62 29.57 -4.23 -10.25
C ALA A 62 28.25 -3.74 -10.88
N ASP A 63 27.24 -3.49 -10.07
CA ASP A 63 25.95 -2.97 -10.53
C ASP A 63 26.08 -1.56 -11.08
N ARG A 64 26.91 -0.72 -10.44
CA ARG A 64 27.19 0.65 -10.91
C ARG A 64 27.89 0.67 -12.26
N VAL A 65 28.79 -0.29 -12.51
CA VAL A 65 29.48 -0.43 -13.80
C VAL A 65 28.52 -0.95 -14.87
N ALA A 66 27.57 -1.80 -14.51
CA ALA A 66 26.54 -2.33 -15.41
C ALA A 66 25.39 -1.34 -15.70
N GLY A 67 25.42 -0.14 -15.08
CA GLY A 67 24.37 0.86 -15.25
C GLY A 67 23.18 0.70 -14.32
N ALA A 68 23.18 -0.29 -13.43
CA ALA A 68 22.20 -0.41 -12.37
C ALA A 68 22.40 0.70 -11.35
N SER A 69 21.49 1.66 -11.28
CA SER A 69 21.68 2.89 -10.51
C SER A 69 21.17 2.83 -9.08
N GLY A 70 20.58 1.71 -8.65
CA GLY A 70 20.00 1.56 -7.32
C GLY A 70 18.47 1.67 -7.34
N ILE A 71 17.87 2.28 -6.30
CA ILE A 71 16.43 2.40 -6.16
C ILE A 71 16.05 3.88 -6.09
N ALA A 72 15.09 4.30 -6.92
CA ALA A 72 14.43 5.59 -6.82
C ALA A 72 13.10 5.40 -6.08
N PHE A 73 13.02 5.83 -4.83
CA PHE A 73 11.81 5.71 -4.01
C PHE A 73 10.76 6.71 -4.47
N TRP A 74 9.55 6.24 -4.76
CA TRP A 74 8.52 7.08 -5.37
C TRP A 74 7.67 7.89 -4.39
N GLY A 75 7.93 7.82 -3.07
CA GLY A 75 7.11 8.54 -2.11
C GLY A 75 5.65 8.08 -2.16
N ASN A 76 4.76 8.98 -2.53
CA ASN A 76 3.31 8.74 -2.59
C ASN A 76 2.74 8.20 -1.26
N SER A 77 3.27 8.65 -0.13
CA SER A 77 2.68 8.41 1.18
C SER A 77 1.25 8.90 1.19
N HIS A 78 0.34 8.15 1.82
CA HIS A 78 -1.07 8.51 1.77
C HIS A 78 -1.84 8.05 3.00
N VAL A 79 -2.96 8.72 3.23
CA VAL A 79 -3.99 8.34 4.19
C VAL A 79 -5.25 8.01 3.41
N LEU A 80 -5.77 6.81 3.63
CA LEU A 80 -7.00 6.33 3.01
C LEU A 80 -8.09 6.17 4.06
N GLY A 81 -9.31 6.52 3.69
CA GLY A 81 -10.50 6.18 4.44
C GLY A 81 -10.94 4.72 4.22
N PRO A 82 -11.94 4.25 4.98
CA PRO A 82 -12.35 2.84 5.00
C PRO A 82 -13.04 2.36 3.72
N GLN A 83 -13.33 3.23 2.76
CA GLN A 83 -13.82 2.90 1.42
C GLN A 83 -12.72 3.06 0.35
N GLY A 84 -11.46 3.18 0.76
CA GLY A 84 -10.31 3.33 -0.12
C GLY A 84 -10.20 4.72 -0.76
N GLU A 85 -10.97 5.69 -0.28
CA GLU A 85 -10.87 7.09 -0.68
C GLU A 85 -9.61 7.74 -0.14
N PHE A 86 -8.99 8.63 -0.91
CA PHE A 86 -7.86 9.42 -0.42
C PHE A 86 -8.37 10.51 0.53
N VAL A 87 -7.89 10.48 1.76
CA VAL A 87 -8.06 11.56 2.75
C VAL A 87 -6.94 12.57 2.61
N ALA A 88 -5.72 12.09 2.40
CA ALA A 88 -4.56 12.92 2.11
C ALA A 88 -3.52 12.11 1.31
N GLU A 89 -2.74 12.81 0.49
CA GLU A 89 -1.70 12.21 -0.36
C GLU A 89 -0.49 13.14 -0.45
N ALA A 90 0.70 12.58 -0.37
CA ALA A 90 1.96 13.27 -0.61
C ALA A 90 2.51 12.91 -2.00
N GLY A 91 3.37 13.76 -2.53
CA GLY A 91 4.09 13.52 -3.78
C GLY A 91 5.38 12.72 -3.58
N THR A 92 6.36 13.01 -4.46
CA THR A 92 7.68 12.38 -4.48
C THR A 92 8.72 13.08 -3.60
N GLU A 93 8.38 14.25 -3.05
CA GLU A 93 9.29 15.07 -2.25
C GLU A 93 9.11 14.80 -0.74
N PRO A 94 10.16 15.02 0.07
CA PRO A 94 10.04 14.95 1.52
C PRO A 94 8.96 15.89 2.03
N SER A 95 8.01 15.35 2.78
CA SER A 95 6.86 16.12 3.27
C SER A 95 6.32 15.58 4.59
N LEU A 96 5.61 16.42 5.32
CA LEU A 96 4.79 16.03 6.46
C LEU A 96 3.33 16.00 6.01
N LEU A 97 2.70 14.83 6.13
CA LEU A 97 1.29 14.64 5.81
C LEU A 97 0.48 14.63 7.11
N LEU A 98 -0.45 15.56 7.25
CA LEU A 98 -1.39 15.63 8.37
C LEU A 98 -2.80 15.42 7.83
N ALA A 99 -3.55 14.54 8.49
CA ALA A 99 -4.93 14.25 8.13
C ALA A 99 -5.76 13.93 9.37
N GLU A 100 -7.01 14.33 9.35
CA GLU A 100 -8.01 13.90 10.32
C GLU A 100 -8.65 12.60 9.83
N VAL A 101 -8.71 11.59 10.69
CA VAL A 101 -9.26 10.26 10.38
C VAL A 101 -10.41 9.96 11.34
N ASP A 102 -11.63 9.87 10.82
CA ASP A 102 -12.79 9.44 11.59
C ASP A 102 -12.83 7.92 11.73
N LEU A 103 -12.41 7.41 12.89
CA LEU A 103 -12.46 5.96 13.18
C LEU A 103 -13.90 5.44 13.28
N GLY A 104 -14.88 6.29 13.64
CA GLY A 104 -16.30 5.92 13.68
C GLY A 104 -16.86 5.61 12.30
N ARG A 105 -16.26 6.15 11.24
CA ARG A 105 -16.65 5.90 9.85
C ARG A 105 -16.51 4.42 9.47
N SER A 106 -15.53 3.72 10.03
CA SER A 106 -15.31 2.27 9.79
C SER A 106 -16.54 1.44 10.17
N GLU A 107 -17.17 1.73 11.30
CA GLU A 107 -18.38 1.02 11.72
C GLU A 107 -19.54 1.26 10.77
N GLN A 108 -19.73 2.50 10.31
CA GLN A 108 -20.76 2.84 9.34
C GLN A 108 -20.57 2.10 8.01
N VAL A 109 -19.34 2.09 7.49
CA VAL A 109 -18.99 1.40 6.23
C VAL A 109 -19.21 -0.11 6.34
N ARG A 110 -18.80 -0.73 7.45
CA ARG A 110 -18.99 -2.17 7.69
C ARG A 110 -20.46 -2.57 7.79
N ARG A 111 -21.34 -1.67 8.20
CA ARG A 111 -22.79 -1.92 8.20
C ARG A 111 -23.39 -1.89 6.79
N ILE A 112 -22.85 -1.02 5.91
CA ILE A 112 -23.30 -0.89 4.52
C ILE A 112 -22.73 -2.02 3.66
N TRP A 113 -21.41 -2.26 3.78
CA TRP A 113 -20.66 -3.27 3.05
C TRP A 113 -19.91 -4.20 4.02
N PRO A 114 -20.55 -5.26 4.49
CA PRO A 114 -19.99 -6.13 5.54
C PRO A 114 -19.00 -7.18 5.00
N PHE A 115 -18.07 -6.81 4.14
CA PHE A 115 -17.12 -7.73 3.49
C PHE A 115 -16.35 -8.59 4.48
N LEU A 116 -15.94 -8.04 5.64
CA LEU A 116 -15.21 -8.78 6.64
C LEU A 116 -16.06 -9.88 7.28
N ARG A 117 -17.35 -9.62 7.50
CA ARG A 117 -18.32 -10.60 8.04
C ARG A 117 -18.67 -11.67 7.02
N ASP A 118 -18.88 -11.27 5.77
CA ASP A 118 -19.46 -12.11 4.72
C ASP A 118 -18.42 -12.96 3.97
N ARG A 119 -17.20 -13.03 4.50
CA ARG A 119 -16.15 -13.89 3.94
C ARG A 119 -16.55 -15.35 3.97
N ARG A 120 -16.28 -16.07 2.88
CA ARG A 120 -16.48 -17.50 2.75
C ARG A 120 -15.37 -18.28 3.47
N ILE A 121 -15.35 -18.20 4.82
CA ILE A 121 -14.31 -18.84 5.63
C ILE A 121 -14.25 -20.36 5.43
N ASP A 122 -15.37 -20.96 5.02
CA ASP A 122 -15.50 -22.36 4.64
C ASP A 122 -14.70 -22.74 3.38
N ALA A 123 -14.41 -21.75 2.52
CA ALA A 123 -13.71 -21.94 1.24
C ALA A 123 -12.21 -21.57 1.29
N TYR A 124 -11.68 -21.11 2.42
CA TYR A 124 -10.32 -20.57 2.51
C TYR A 124 -9.25 -21.62 2.86
N GLY A 125 -9.63 -22.89 3.06
CA GLY A 125 -8.67 -23.95 3.42
C GLY A 125 -7.46 -24.02 2.49
N GLY A 126 -7.69 -23.89 1.18
CA GLY A 126 -6.61 -23.90 0.19
C GLY A 126 -5.62 -22.75 0.27
N LEU A 127 -5.96 -21.64 0.97
CA LEU A 127 -5.02 -20.53 1.17
C LEU A 127 -3.88 -20.88 2.13
N LEU A 128 -3.96 -21.97 2.85
CA LEU A 128 -2.89 -22.48 3.71
C LEU A 128 -1.89 -23.36 2.95
N GLU A 129 -2.23 -23.74 1.73
CA GLU A 129 -1.39 -24.53 0.85
C GLU A 129 -0.63 -23.61 -0.12
N ARG A 130 0.61 -24.01 -0.47
CA ARG A 130 1.40 -23.25 -1.45
C ARG A 130 0.86 -23.42 -2.87
N TYR A 131 0.37 -24.59 -3.19
CA TYR A 131 -0.22 -24.98 -4.47
C TYR A 131 -1.45 -25.85 -4.20
N LEU A 132 -2.44 -25.79 -5.07
CA LEU A 132 -3.56 -26.72 -5.11
C LEU A 132 -3.30 -27.66 -6.29
N ASP A 133 -2.98 -28.91 -6.00
CA ASP A 133 -2.81 -29.98 -7.01
C ASP A 133 -4.18 -30.56 -7.43
#